data_dac2b668977b55e969f12410b9fc1299
#
_entry.id   dac2b668977b55e969f12410b9fc1299
#
_cell.length_a   1.000
_cell.length_b   1.000
_cell.length_c   1.000
_cell.angle_alpha   90.00
_cell.angle_beta   90.00
_cell.angle_gamma   90.00
#
_symmetry.space_group_name_H-M   'P 1'
#
loop_
_entity.id
_entity.type
_entity.pdbx_description
1 polymer ?
#
loop_
_entity_poly.entity_id
_entity_poly.type
_entity_poly.pdbx_seq_one_letter_code
_entity_poly.pdbx_strand_id
1 'polypeptide(L)'
;MSAYTIFESAPLGAIIAWSDGTPRPPERHSKKLSAWKNNNSQGRLIRRQGDGDAAMLGTSGTFTLHEADFGADGVIAIRVHRTFSLGSSLHFAIVERPAVGSVRVIDRAGDHAELVHLAPHRSAAQHWLSQHGYPNAVLAEVTADEAAADAVEGRIAA
;
A
#
# COMPACT_ATOMS: atom_id res chain seq x y z
N MET A 1 9.83 -2.70 10.69
CA MET A 1 8.88 -1.73 11.28
C MET A 1 7.63 -2.46 11.77
N SER A 2 6.94 -1.90 12.74
CA SER A 2 5.63 -2.39 13.17
C SER A 2 4.51 -1.97 12.19
N ALA A 3 3.35 -2.63 12.30
CA ALA A 3 2.16 -2.22 11.54
C ALA A 3 1.76 -0.77 11.85
N TYR A 4 1.88 -0.35 13.10
CA TYR A 4 1.63 1.03 13.52
C TYR A 4 2.56 2.04 12.80
N THR A 5 3.86 1.75 12.72
CA THR A 5 4.82 2.62 12.03
C THR A 5 4.49 2.78 10.54
N ILE A 6 4.06 1.70 9.89
CA ILE A 6 3.60 1.76 8.49
C ILE A 6 2.35 2.62 8.36
N PHE A 7 1.40 2.45 9.26
CA PHE A 7 0.16 3.24 9.26
C PHE A 7 0.43 4.74 9.37
N GLU A 8 1.36 5.15 10.24
CA GLU A 8 1.70 6.56 10.47
C GLU A 8 2.56 7.16 9.35
N SER A 9 3.58 6.43 8.88
CA SER A 9 4.64 7.02 8.07
C SER A 9 4.67 6.63 6.59
N ALA A 10 4.00 5.52 6.19
CA ALA A 10 4.06 5.11 4.79
C ALA A 10 3.12 5.94 3.91
N PRO A 11 3.57 6.52 2.79
CA PRO A 11 2.69 7.24 1.88
C PRO A 11 1.81 6.29 1.06
N LEU A 12 0.59 6.71 0.72
CA LEU A 12 -0.25 5.98 -0.23
C LEU A 12 0.50 5.78 -1.56
N GLY A 13 0.46 4.56 -2.07
CA GLY A 13 1.19 4.16 -3.27
C GLY A 13 2.55 3.52 -3.00
N ALA A 14 3.06 3.54 -1.77
CA ALA A 14 4.29 2.83 -1.41
C ALA A 14 4.12 1.32 -1.53
N ILE A 15 5.19 0.63 -1.88
CA ILE A 15 5.26 -0.83 -1.79
C ILE A 15 5.73 -1.20 -0.39
N ILE A 16 4.92 -2.00 0.30
CA ILE A 16 5.16 -2.47 1.65
C ILE A 16 5.36 -3.98 1.61
N ALA A 17 6.49 -4.44 2.13
CA ALA A 17 6.75 -5.87 2.36
C ALA A 17 6.33 -6.24 3.78
N TRP A 18 5.87 -7.48 3.94
CA TRP A 18 5.62 -8.07 5.26
C TRP A 18 6.29 -9.43 5.39
N SER A 19 6.65 -9.79 6.62
CA SER A 19 7.36 -11.03 6.93
C SER A 19 7.03 -11.52 8.33
N ASP A 20 6.95 -12.83 8.50
CA ASP A 20 6.88 -13.49 9.81
C ASP A 20 8.27 -13.85 10.37
N GLY A 21 9.34 -13.50 9.66
CA GLY A 21 10.73 -13.77 10.06
C GLY A 21 11.20 -15.21 9.82
N THR A 22 10.34 -16.08 9.30
CA THR A 22 10.74 -17.47 9.02
C THR A 22 11.51 -17.61 7.71
N PRO A 23 12.45 -18.56 7.60
CA PRO A 23 13.19 -18.77 6.35
C PRO A 23 12.32 -19.33 5.25
N ARG A 24 12.62 -18.94 4.00
CA ARG A 24 11.90 -19.42 2.82
C ARG A 24 12.10 -20.93 2.64
N PRO A 25 11.02 -21.73 2.55
CA PRO A 25 11.10 -23.14 2.26
C PRO A 25 11.69 -23.41 0.87
N PRO A 26 12.33 -24.55 0.65
CA PRO A 26 12.78 -24.99 -0.67
C PRO A 26 11.60 -25.12 -1.64
N GLU A 27 11.84 -24.84 -2.94
CA GLU A 27 10.80 -24.85 -3.96
C GLU A 27 10.13 -26.23 -4.16
N ARG A 28 10.85 -27.31 -3.87
CA ARG A 28 10.32 -28.68 -3.87
C ARG A 28 9.16 -28.90 -2.88
N HIS A 29 9.06 -28.07 -1.84
CA HIS A 29 7.98 -28.12 -0.86
C HIS A 29 6.88 -27.10 -1.19
N SER A 30 6.18 -27.29 -2.31
CA SER A 30 5.22 -26.34 -2.88
C SER A 30 4.13 -25.88 -1.91
N LYS A 31 3.57 -26.78 -1.08
CA LYS A 31 2.57 -26.43 -0.08
C LYS A 31 3.12 -25.55 1.04
N LYS A 32 4.32 -25.89 1.54
CA LYS A 32 4.99 -25.07 2.57
C LYS A 32 5.40 -23.71 2.01
N LEU A 33 5.88 -23.66 0.77
CA LEU A 33 6.23 -22.43 0.10
C LEU A 33 5.00 -21.52 -0.12
N SER A 34 3.87 -22.10 -0.53
CA SER A 34 2.61 -21.36 -0.69
C SER A 34 2.13 -20.78 0.64
N ALA A 35 2.14 -21.58 1.71
CA ALA A 35 1.80 -21.11 3.05
C ALA A 35 2.75 -20.01 3.55
N TRP A 36 4.05 -20.18 3.31
CA TRP A 36 5.06 -19.18 3.66
C TRP A 36 4.83 -17.85 2.93
N LYS A 37 4.51 -17.87 1.63
CA LYS A 37 4.22 -16.66 0.84
C LYS A 37 3.04 -15.86 1.39
N ASN A 38 2.08 -16.47 2.06
CA ASN A 38 0.97 -15.76 2.70
C ASN A 38 1.45 -14.81 3.79
N ASN A 39 2.53 -15.17 4.51
CA ASN A 39 3.10 -14.38 5.59
C ASN A 39 4.37 -13.61 5.17
N ASN A 40 4.81 -13.75 3.93
CA ASN A 40 6.04 -13.16 3.41
C ASN A 40 5.84 -12.74 1.95
N SER A 41 5.38 -11.53 1.75
CA SER A 41 5.08 -10.98 0.42
C SER A 41 5.16 -9.45 0.46
N GLN A 42 4.66 -8.81 -0.58
CA GLN A 42 4.59 -7.35 -0.66
C GLN A 42 3.36 -6.89 -1.43
N GLY A 43 2.96 -5.65 -1.20
CA GLY A 43 1.85 -5.05 -1.91
C GLY A 43 1.90 -3.52 -1.84
N ARG A 44 1.10 -2.88 -2.68
CA ARG A 44 0.99 -1.43 -2.73
C ARG A 44 -0.02 -0.93 -1.70
N LEU A 45 0.38 0.03 -0.90
CA LEU A 45 -0.50 0.66 0.08
C LEU A 45 -1.58 1.48 -0.64
N ILE A 46 -2.83 1.03 -0.51
CA ILE A 46 -3.97 1.66 -1.20
C ILE A 46 -4.95 2.34 -0.26
N ARG A 47 -5.00 1.97 1.02
CA ARG A 47 -5.96 2.53 1.97
C ARG A 47 -5.50 2.41 3.41
N ARG A 48 -5.89 3.40 4.22
CA ARG A 48 -5.82 3.36 5.67
C ARG A 48 -7.21 3.59 6.24
N GLN A 49 -7.54 2.93 7.34
CA GLN A 49 -8.81 3.10 8.06
C GLN A 49 -8.55 3.15 9.55
N GLY A 50 -9.17 4.12 10.23
CA GLY A 50 -9.07 4.34 11.67
C GLY A 50 -8.45 5.70 11.98
N ASP A 51 -8.71 6.18 13.18
CA ASP A 51 -8.13 7.41 13.70
C ASP A 51 -6.76 7.14 14.32
N GLY A 52 -5.77 7.97 13.98
CA GLY A 52 -4.42 7.88 14.53
C GLY A 52 -4.40 7.89 16.07
N ASP A 53 -5.28 8.66 16.69
CA ASP A 53 -5.40 8.72 18.14
C ASP A 53 -5.98 7.44 18.75
N ALA A 54 -6.96 6.82 18.10
CA ALA A 54 -7.50 5.51 18.51
C ALA A 54 -6.51 4.37 18.24
N ALA A 55 -5.68 4.50 17.21
CA ALA A 55 -4.59 3.60 16.90
C ALA A 55 -3.49 3.63 17.98
N MET A 56 -3.21 4.79 18.55
CA MET A 56 -2.25 4.95 19.65
C MET A 56 -2.68 4.23 20.92
N LEU A 57 -3.99 4.01 21.10
CA LEU A 57 -4.56 3.21 22.18
C LEU A 57 -4.67 1.71 21.84
N GLY A 58 -4.19 1.28 20.67
CA GLY A 58 -4.14 -0.12 20.26
C GLY A 58 -5.49 -0.75 19.88
N THR A 59 -6.52 0.04 19.67
CA THR A 59 -7.90 -0.45 19.60
C THR A 59 -8.54 -0.43 18.22
N SER A 60 -8.09 0.41 17.28
CA SER A 60 -8.68 0.36 15.93
C SER A 60 -7.85 1.12 14.88
N GLY A 61 -7.38 0.41 13.91
CA GLY A 61 -6.75 0.93 12.71
C GLY A 61 -6.32 -0.23 11.84
N THR A 62 -6.48 -0.06 10.56
CA THR A 62 -6.07 -1.03 9.55
C THR A 62 -5.46 -0.31 8.35
N PHE A 63 -4.59 -1.00 7.64
CA PHE A 63 -4.17 -0.58 6.31
C PHE A 63 -4.31 -1.75 5.33
N THR A 64 -4.61 -1.41 4.09
CA THR A 64 -4.86 -2.39 3.04
C THR A 64 -3.82 -2.24 1.94
N LEU A 65 -3.24 -3.39 1.56
CA LEU A 65 -2.29 -3.51 0.47
C LEU A 65 -2.94 -4.23 -0.71
N HIS A 66 -2.70 -3.74 -1.91
CA HIS A 66 -3.00 -4.43 -3.16
C HIS A 66 -1.82 -5.33 -3.50
N GLU A 67 -2.02 -6.65 -3.46
CA GLU A 67 -0.96 -7.65 -3.65
C GLU A 67 -0.83 -8.05 -5.13
N ALA A 68 -1.94 -8.36 -5.79
CA ALA A 68 -1.93 -8.84 -7.17
C ALA A 68 -3.29 -8.70 -7.85
N ASP A 69 -3.25 -8.71 -9.18
CA ASP A 69 -4.42 -8.87 -10.05
C ASP A 69 -4.28 -10.16 -10.85
N PHE A 70 -5.37 -10.90 -10.99
CA PHE A 70 -5.47 -12.11 -11.80
C PHE A 70 -6.58 -11.97 -12.81
N GLY A 71 -6.30 -12.31 -14.07
CA GLY A 71 -7.26 -12.23 -15.16
C GLY A 71 -6.67 -12.71 -16.47
N ALA A 72 -7.45 -12.62 -17.54
CA ALA A 72 -7.04 -12.97 -18.89
C ALA A 72 -7.55 -11.92 -19.89
N ASP A 73 -6.85 -11.79 -21.01
CA ASP A 73 -7.24 -10.94 -22.15
C ASP A 73 -7.48 -9.45 -21.77
N GLY A 74 -6.69 -8.93 -20.83
CA GLY A 74 -6.81 -7.54 -20.37
C GLY A 74 -7.96 -7.28 -19.38
N VAL A 75 -8.70 -8.31 -19.00
CA VAL A 75 -9.77 -8.22 -18.00
C VAL A 75 -9.28 -8.72 -16.65
N ILE A 76 -9.35 -7.88 -15.62
CA ILE A 76 -9.03 -8.27 -14.23
C ILE A 76 -10.26 -8.98 -13.66
N ALA A 77 -10.15 -10.30 -13.42
CA ALA A 77 -11.20 -11.10 -12.84
C ALA A 77 -11.14 -11.14 -11.31
N ILE A 78 -9.93 -11.13 -10.74
CA ILE A 78 -9.68 -11.17 -9.29
C ILE A 78 -8.63 -10.15 -8.94
N ARG A 79 -8.94 -9.33 -7.93
CA ARG A 79 -7.99 -8.40 -7.33
C ARG A 79 -7.74 -8.82 -5.87
N VAL A 80 -6.50 -9.06 -5.52
CA VAL A 80 -6.11 -9.54 -4.18
C VAL A 80 -5.68 -8.37 -3.32
N HIS A 81 -6.43 -8.13 -2.26
CA HIS A 81 -6.13 -7.17 -1.21
C HIS A 81 -5.78 -7.89 0.08
N ARG A 82 -4.83 -7.34 0.83
CA ARG A 82 -4.51 -7.76 2.18
C ARG A 82 -4.70 -6.60 3.14
N THR A 83 -5.49 -6.85 4.19
CA THR A 83 -5.70 -5.85 5.25
C THR A 83 -5.03 -6.32 6.53
N PHE A 84 -4.23 -5.43 7.11
CA PHE A 84 -3.51 -5.67 8.35
C PHE A 84 -4.03 -4.75 9.44
N SER A 85 -4.21 -5.30 10.65
CA SER A 85 -4.48 -4.51 11.84
C SER A 85 -3.17 -3.94 12.41
N LEU A 86 -3.27 -2.86 13.17
CA LEU A 86 -2.12 -2.24 13.84
C LEU A 86 -1.50 -3.14 14.93
N GLY A 87 -2.27 -4.12 15.42
CA GLY A 87 -1.79 -5.15 16.35
C GLY A 87 -1.11 -6.34 15.67
N SER A 88 -0.90 -6.33 14.36
CA SER A 88 -0.23 -7.40 13.65
C SER A 88 1.19 -7.62 14.20
N SER A 89 1.55 -8.90 14.42
CA SER A 89 2.89 -9.31 14.87
C SER A 89 3.90 -9.47 13.73
N LEU A 90 3.48 -9.27 12.48
CA LEU A 90 4.36 -9.31 11.32
C LEU A 90 5.34 -8.12 11.32
N HIS A 91 6.47 -8.33 10.70
CA HIS A 91 7.44 -7.27 10.42
C HIS A 91 7.16 -6.65 9.06
N PHE A 92 7.23 -5.32 8.98
CA PHE A 92 6.95 -4.58 7.76
C PHE A 92 8.17 -3.75 7.35
N ALA A 93 8.27 -3.49 6.04
CA ALA A 93 9.28 -2.60 5.48
C ALA A 93 8.72 -1.83 4.29
N ILE A 94 9.07 -0.55 4.17
CA ILE A 94 8.80 0.23 2.97
C ILE A 94 9.89 -0.13 1.94
N VAL A 95 9.51 -0.82 0.87
CA VAL A 95 10.42 -1.27 -0.18
C VAL A 95 10.63 -0.18 -1.23
N GLU A 96 9.55 0.51 -1.58
CA GLU A 96 9.54 1.54 -2.62
C GLU A 96 8.54 2.63 -2.24
N ARG A 97 8.91 3.89 -2.48
CA ARG A 97 8.03 5.04 -2.37
C ARG A 97 7.58 5.50 -3.75
N PRO A 98 6.38 6.11 -3.89
CA PRO A 98 5.96 6.70 -5.15
C PRO A 98 6.98 7.72 -5.65
N ALA A 99 7.29 7.69 -6.94
CA ALA A 99 8.21 8.64 -7.54
C ALA A 99 7.65 10.07 -7.54
N VAL A 100 8.50 11.06 -7.33
CA VAL A 100 8.15 12.48 -7.49
C VAL A 100 7.61 12.73 -8.90
N GLY A 101 6.49 13.45 -9.00
CA GLY A 101 5.80 13.71 -10.26
C GLY A 101 4.76 12.65 -10.65
N SER A 102 4.76 11.49 -10.00
CA SER A 102 3.65 10.55 -10.14
C SER A 102 2.36 11.12 -9.55
N VAL A 103 1.21 10.66 -10.03
CA VAL A 103 -0.10 11.16 -9.63
C VAL A 103 -0.95 10.02 -9.10
N ARG A 104 -1.39 10.18 -7.86
CA ARG A 104 -2.34 9.27 -7.22
C ARG A 104 -3.74 9.58 -7.71
N VAL A 105 -4.45 8.59 -8.21
CA VAL A 105 -5.89 8.65 -8.45
C VAL A 105 -6.58 8.04 -7.24
N ILE A 106 -7.28 8.85 -6.49
CA ILE A 106 -7.95 8.50 -5.24
C ILE A 106 -9.46 8.54 -5.48
N ASP A 107 -10.20 7.53 -5.03
CA ASP A 107 -11.63 7.37 -5.34
C ASP A 107 -12.52 8.52 -4.82
N ARG A 108 -12.08 9.19 -3.76
CA ARG A 108 -12.80 10.30 -3.11
C ARG A 108 -11.84 11.17 -2.30
N ALA A 109 -12.30 12.33 -1.85
CA ALA A 109 -11.59 13.12 -0.86
C ALA A 109 -11.73 12.52 0.56
N GLY A 110 -10.76 12.76 1.44
CA GLY A 110 -10.78 12.37 2.84
C GLY A 110 -9.77 11.29 3.21
N ASP A 111 -9.62 11.06 4.51
CA ASP A 111 -8.56 10.22 5.07
C ASP A 111 -8.78 8.71 4.85
N HIS A 112 -10.01 8.30 4.56
CA HIS A 112 -10.38 6.90 4.32
C HIS A 112 -10.50 6.54 2.83
N ALA A 113 -9.99 7.42 1.96
CA ALA A 113 -10.03 7.23 0.53
C ALA A 113 -9.11 6.09 0.06
N GLU A 114 -9.49 5.46 -1.04
CA GLU A 114 -8.72 4.37 -1.64
C GLU A 114 -7.94 4.87 -2.86
N LEU A 115 -6.66 4.51 -2.93
CA LEU A 115 -5.85 4.67 -4.13
C LEU A 115 -6.30 3.63 -5.17
N VAL A 116 -6.91 4.09 -6.24
CA VAL A 116 -7.41 3.22 -7.33
C VAL A 116 -6.42 3.09 -8.48
N HIS A 117 -5.51 4.07 -8.64
CA HIS A 117 -4.45 4.03 -9.64
C HIS A 117 -3.30 4.96 -9.28
N LEU A 118 -2.09 4.59 -9.64
CA LEU A 118 -0.90 5.44 -9.55
C LEU A 118 -0.34 5.64 -10.96
N ALA A 119 -0.48 6.86 -11.48
CA ALA A 119 -0.02 7.22 -12.82
C ALA A 119 1.38 7.87 -12.78
N PRO A 120 2.18 7.73 -13.86
CA PRO A 120 3.51 8.34 -13.91
C PRO A 120 3.49 9.87 -13.97
N HIS A 121 2.41 10.47 -14.46
CA HIS A 121 2.20 11.92 -14.57
C HIS A 121 0.72 12.27 -14.67
N ARG A 122 0.39 13.55 -14.59
CA ARG A 122 -1.01 14.04 -14.54
C ARG A 122 -1.82 13.68 -15.80
N SER A 123 -1.26 13.80 -16.99
CA SER A 123 -2.00 13.47 -18.21
C SER A 123 -2.34 11.98 -18.31
N ALA A 124 -1.46 11.10 -17.85
CA ALA A 124 -1.74 9.66 -17.76
C ALA A 124 -2.85 9.37 -16.73
N ALA A 125 -2.85 10.07 -15.59
CA ALA A 125 -3.90 9.95 -14.58
C ALA A 125 -5.26 10.39 -15.11
N GLN A 126 -5.31 11.50 -15.81
CA GLN A 126 -6.55 12.01 -16.46
C GLN A 126 -7.05 11.07 -17.54
N HIS A 127 -6.16 10.52 -18.36
CA HIS A 127 -6.51 9.54 -19.38
C HIS A 127 -7.08 8.27 -18.76
N TRP A 128 -6.43 7.73 -17.72
CA TRP A 128 -6.93 6.57 -16.99
C TRP A 128 -8.32 6.83 -16.42
N LEU A 129 -8.51 7.99 -15.77
CA LEU A 129 -9.77 8.38 -15.14
C LEU A 129 -10.90 8.53 -16.16
N SER A 130 -10.61 8.98 -17.40
CA SER A 130 -11.60 9.10 -18.47
C SER A 130 -12.18 7.74 -18.92
N GLN A 131 -11.46 6.65 -18.65
CA GLN A 131 -11.85 5.28 -19.00
C GLN A 131 -12.43 4.48 -17.84
N HIS A 132 -12.48 5.06 -16.64
CA HIS A 132 -12.94 4.40 -15.42
C HIS A 132 -13.98 5.23 -14.70
N GLY A 133 -14.95 4.57 -14.07
CA GLY A 133 -16.13 5.21 -13.47
C GLY A 133 -15.92 5.70 -12.03
N TYR A 134 -15.07 6.69 -11.82
CA TYR A 134 -14.84 7.32 -10.51
C TYR A 134 -15.22 8.80 -10.53
N PRO A 135 -16.52 9.14 -10.37
CA PRO A 135 -16.99 10.53 -10.55
C PRO A 135 -16.49 11.48 -9.46
N ASN A 136 -16.13 10.97 -8.28
CA ASN A 136 -15.65 11.77 -7.16
C ASN A 136 -14.13 11.67 -6.97
N ALA A 137 -13.40 11.16 -7.96
CA ALA A 137 -11.96 10.96 -7.85
C ALA A 137 -11.20 12.27 -7.68
N VAL A 138 -10.13 12.19 -6.89
CA VAL A 138 -9.17 13.26 -6.64
C VAL A 138 -7.81 12.85 -7.18
N LEU A 139 -7.13 13.78 -7.84
CA LEU A 139 -5.76 13.61 -8.32
C LEU A 139 -4.80 14.30 -7.35
N ALA A 140 -3.87 13.53 -6.77
CA ALA A 140 -2.87 14.02 -5.84
C ALA A 140 -1.46 13.72 -6.36
N GLU A 141 -0.70 14.76 -6.68
CA GLU A 141 0.67 14.63 -7.16
C GLU A 141 1.64 14.35 -5.99
N VAL A 142 2.61 13.48 -6.23
CA VAL A 142 3.72 13.25 -5.32
C VAL A 142 4.74 14.35 -5.49
N THR A 143 4.89 15.20 -4.47
CA THR A 143 5.76 16.37 -4.52
C THR A 143 7.17 16.07 -4.00
N ALA A 144 8.14 16.90 -4.38
CA ALA A 144 9.50 16.81 -3.87
C ALA A 144 9.56 17.08 -2.34
N ASP A 145 8.69 17.95 -1.83
CA ASP A 145 8.61 18.26 -0.40
C ASP A 145 8.10 17.06 0.40
N GLU A 146 7.09 16.35 -0.11
CA GLU A 146 6.62 15.09 0.47
C GLU A 146 7.74 14.04 0.52
N ALA A 147 8.45 13.85 -0.59
CA ALA A 147 9.56 12.90 -0.66
C ALA A 147 10.72 13.27 0.28
N ALA A 148 10.98 14.56 0.47
CA ALA A 148 11.99 15.04 1.41
C ALA A 148 11.57 14.83 2.87
N ALA A 149 10.31 15.07 3.22
CA ALA A 149 9.77 14.81 4.54
C ALA A 149 9.85 13.31 4.90
N ASP A 150 9.43 12.45 3.99
CA ASP A 150 9.52 10.99 4.13
C ASP A 150 10.97 10.51 4.35
N ALA A 151 11.95 11.13 3.68
CA ALA A 151 13.36 10.78 3.83
C ALA A 151 13.91 11.17 5.22
N VAL A 152 13.42 12.26 5.80
CA VAL A 152 13.80 12.69 7.17
C VAL A 152 13.20 11.74 8.21
N GLU A 153 11.92 11.39 8.09
CA GLU A 153 11.27 10.43 8.99
C GLU A 153 11.93 9.05 8.93
N GLY A 154 12.29 8.59 7.74
CA GLY A 154 13.00 7.33 7.54
C GLY A 154 14.37 7.29 8.22
N ARG A 155 15.06 8.42 8.38
CA ARG A 155 16.33 8.51 9.11
C ARG A 155 16.14 8.51 10.63
N ILE A 156 15.04 9.04 11.12
CA ILE A 156 14.73 9.07 12.56
C ILE A 156 14.24 7.70 13.04
N ALA A 157 13.54 6.95 12.17
CA ALA A 157 13.00 5.61 12.46
C ALA A 157 14.04 4.47 12.29
N ALA A 158 15.17 4.75 11.68
CA ALA A 158 16.30 3.82 11.58
C ALA A 158 17.23 4.01 12.78
#